data_e00dadca7d4c99917364c46e341c587c
#
_entry.id   e00dadca7d4c99917364c46e341c587c
#
_cell.length_a   1.000
_cell.length_b   1.000
_cell.length_c   1.000
_cell.angle_alpha   90.00
_cell.angle_beta   90.00
_cell.angle_gamma   90.00
#
_symmetry.space_group_name_H-M   'P 1'
#
loop_
_entity.id
_entity.type
_entity.pdbx_description
1 polymer ?
#
loop_
_entity_poly.entity_id
_entity_poly.type
_entity_poly.pdbx_seq_one_letter_code
_entity_poly.pdbx_strand_id
1 'polypeptide(L)'
;MLSRMVKSPSGLVTFLVSSFAVSRNSLWLMLYKYQVYKEWILVLSLVLVWAPGVLFAQETIVVVGDSLSSGYGVPVEKSWVAALADRLRAEGYGYQVINASIPGDTSAGGLARLPPLLEQHRPRILIIELGGNDGLRGQPVARLRDNLAAMIDLSREAGATVILAGMQIPPNYGETYTRAFSGIYPDLAQEFDIQLVDFLLDSVALDPTRMQSDGIHPNIEGHQGILENVWAVIAEQLE
;
A
#
# COMPACT_ATOMS: atom_id res chain seq x y z
N MET A 1 -86.41 -23.42 -56.36
CA MET A 1 -85.98 -24.82 -56.44
C MET A 1 -84.48 -24.80 -56.22
N LEU A 2 -84.05 -25.41 -55.17
CA LEU A 2 -82.65 -25.39 -54.62
C LEU A 2 -81.68 -26.11 -55.50
N SER A 3 -80.51 -25.52 -55.79
CA SER A 3 -79.36 -26.29 -56.23
C SER A 3 -78.22 -26.00 -55.25
N ARG A 4 -77.83 -27.01 -54.51
CA ARG A 4 -76.69 -27.04 -53.56
C ARG A 4 -75.34 -26.90 -54.30
N MET A 5 -74.56 -25.88 -53.94
CA MET A 5 -73.13 -25.85 -54.27
C MET A 5 -72.38 -26.67 -53.25
N VAL A 6 -71.82 -27.78 -53.71
CA VAL A 6 -70.87 -28.56 -52.91
C VAL A 6 -69.50 -27.82 -53.00
N LYS A 7 -69.03 -27.29 -51.90
CA LYS A 7 -67.66 -26.76 -51.78
C LYS A 7 -66.65 -27.91 -51.62
N SER A 8 -65.82 -28.04 -52.61
CA SER A 8 -64.68 -28.96 -52.62
C SER A 8 -63.63 -28.59 -51.49
N PRO A 9 -63.05 -29.58 -50.79
CA PRO A 9 -62.07 -29.33 -49.69
C PRO A 9 -60.69 -28.88 -50.10
N SER A 10 -60.46 -28.65 -51.38
CA SER A 10 -59.10 -28.39 -51.93
C SER A 10 -58.58 -26.94 -51.73
N GLY A 11 -59.45 -25.99 -51.33
CA GLY A 11 -59.04 -24.59 -51.18
C GLY A 11 -58.25 -24.26 -49.89
N LEU A 12 -58.43 -25.05 -48.82
CA LEU A 12 -57.83 -24.77 -47.53
C LEU A 12 -56.38 -25.25 -47.42
N VAL A 13 -56.01 -26.29 -48.14
CA VAL A 13 -54.65 -26.86 -48.12
C VAL A 13 -53.71 -26.02 -48.95
N THR A 14 -54.14 -25.33 -49.97
CA THR A 14 -53.32 -24.45 -50.81
C THR A 14 -52.95 -23.15 -50.13
N PHE A 15 -53.81 -22.65 -49.19
CA PHE A 15 -53.47 -21.41 -48.43
C PHE A 15 -52.49 -21.60 -47.29
N LEU A 16 -52.40 -22.81 -46.73
CA LEU A 16 -51.48 -23.10 -45.62
C LEU A 16 -50.05 -23.38 -46.14
N VAL A 17 -49.88 -23.82 -47.38
CA VAL A 17 -48.53 -24.09 -47.94
C VAL A 17 -47.87 -22.81 -48.51
N SER A 18 -48.65 -21.81 -48.89
CA SER A 18 -48.13 -20.55 -49.44
C SER A 18 -47.58 -19.60 -48.36
N SER A 19 -47.97 -19.78 -47.06
CA SER A 19 -47.52 -18.92 -45.97
C SER A 19 -46.16 -19.28 -45.34
N PHE A 20 -45.58 -20.41 -45.75
CA PHE A 20 -44.25 -20.85 -45.25
C PHE A 20 -43.16 -20.83 -46.34
N ALA A 21 -43.35 -20.15 -47.43
CA ALA A 21 -42.28 -19.87 -48.38
C ALA A 21 -41.37 -18.75 -47.78
N VAL A 22 -40.58 -19.09 -46.76
CA VAL A 22 -39.43 -18.27 -46.37
C VAL A 22 -38.54 -18.19 -47.63
N SER A 23 -38.49 -17.00 -48.26
CA SER A 23 -37.71 -16.74 -49.43
C SER A 23 -36.26 -17.28 -49.22
N ARG A 24 -35.74 -18.08 -50.15
CA ARG A 24 -34.38 -18.60 -50.08
C ARG A 24 -33.37 -17.49 -49.80
N ASN A 25 -33.62 -16.26 -50.16
CA ASN A 25 -32.77 -15.09 -49.89
C ASN A 25 -32.83 -14.65 -48.43
N SER A 26 -33.94 -14.82 -47.72
CA SER A 26 -34.01 -14.46 -46.30
C SER A 26 -33.29 -15.47 -45.41
N LEU A 27 -33.25 -16.76 -45.79
CA LEU A 27 -32.51 -17.78 -45.06
C LEU A 27 -31.00 -17.59 -45.24
N TRP A 28 -30.54 -17.28 -46.46
CA TRP A 28 -29.13 -16.95 -46.73
C TRP A 28 -28.69 -15.69 -45.99
N LEU A 29 -29.49 -14.67 -45.91
CA LEU A 29 -29.21 -13.45 -45.15
C LEU A 29 -29.14 -13.72 -43.65
N MET A 30 -29.97 -14.59 -43.09
CA MET A 30 -29.88 -14.98 -41.66
C MET A 30 -28.63 -15.79 -41.38
N LEU A 31 -28.27 -16.76 -42.22
CA LEU A 31 -27.08 -17.57 -42.09
C LEU A 31 -25.81 -16.72 -42.22
N TYR A 32 -25.77 -15.77 -43.16
CA TYR A 32 -24.66 -14.85 -43.33
C TYR A 32 -24.49 -13.94 -42.09
N LYS A 33 -25.58 -13.37 -41.58
CA LYS A 33 -25.54 -12.57 -40.34
C LYS A 33 -25.03 -13.40 -39.16
N TYR A 34 -25.53 -14.63 -38.98
CA TYR A 34 -25.12 -15.51 -37.91
C TYR A 34 -23.59 -15.84 -38.02
N GLN A 35 -23.09 -16.10 -39.21
CA GLN A 35 -21.66 -16.33 -39.43
C GLN A 35 -20.84 -15.09 -39.06
N VAL A 36 -21.23 -13.91 -39.52
CA VAL A 36 -20.56 -12.66 -39.18
C VAL A 36 -20.59 -12.39 -37.67
N TYR A 37 -21.72 -12.58 -36.99
CA TYR A 37 -21.79 -12.40 -35.53
C TYR A 37 -20.90 -13.39 -34.78
N LYS A 38 -20.81 -14.64 -35.22
CA LYS A 38 -19.94 -15.67 -34.63
C LYS A 38 -18.47 -15.27 -34.73
N GLU A 39 -18.02 -14.77 -35.88
CA GLU A 39 -16.65 -14.27 -36.07
C GLU A 39 -16.35 -13.06 -35.17
N TRP A 40 -17.29 -12.12 -35.07
CA TRP A 40 -17.13 -10.96 -34.19
C TRP A 40 -17.12 -11.32 -32.69
N ILE A 41 -17.92 -12.30 -32.26
CA ILE A 41 -17.92 -12.82 -30.89
C ILE A 41 -16.58 -13.49 -30.59
N LEU A 42 -16.02 -14.27 -31.53
CA LEU A 42 -14.71 -14.89 -31.39
C LEU A 42 -13.59 -13.84 -31.30
N VAL A 43 -13.63 -12.80 -32.13
CA VAL A 43 -12.66 -11.70 -32.07
C VAL A 43 -12.78 -10.91 -30.76
N LEU A 44 -14.00 -10.61 -30.33
CA LEU A 44 -14.22 -9.92 -29.04
C LEU A 44 -13.76 -10.78 -27.85
N SER A 45 -14.00 -12.08 -27.87
CA SER A 45 -13.54 -12.97 -26.81
C SER A 45 -12.01 -13.11 -26.78
N LEU A 46 -11.35 -13.12 -27.94
CA LEU A 46 -9.89 -13.11 -28.05
C LEU A 46 -9.29 -11.78 -27.54
N VAL A 47 -9.91 -10.65 -27.85
CA VAL A 47 -9.46 -9.32 -27.38
C VAL A 47 -9.62 -9.20 -25.86
N LEU A 48 -10.69 -9.76 -25.26
CA LEU A 48 -10.88 -9.79 -23.80
C LEU A 48 -9.89 -10.71 -23.08
N VAL A 49 -9.42 -11.79 -23.71
CA VAL A 49 -8.41 -12.70 -23.14
C VAL A 49 -7.00 -12.10 -23.25
N TRP A 50 -6.78 -11.21 -24.24
CA TRP A 50 -5.50 -10.52 -24.45
C TRP A 50 -5.49 -9.10 -23.88
N ALA A 51 -6.54 -8.64 -23.22
CA ALA A 51 -6.40 -7.42 -22.44
C ALA A 51 -5.32 -7.68 -21.39
N PRO A 52 -4.14 -7.03 -21.46
CA PRO A 52 -3.17 -7.16 -20.39
C PRO A 52 -3.92 -6.75 -19.14
N GLY A 53 -4.05 -7.69 -18.19
CA GLY A 53 -4.56 -7.33 -16.87
C GLY A 53 -3.78 -6.08 -16.48
N VAL A 54 -4.46 -5.00 -16.19
CA VAL A 54 -3.81 -3.82 -15.60
C VAL A 54 -3.29 -4.34 -14.27
N LEU A 55 -2.04 -4.81 -14.28
CA LEU A 55 -1.27 -5.05 -13.08
C LEU A 55 -1.12 -3.65 -12.49
N PHE A 56 -2.03 -3.27 -11.60
CA PHE A 56 -1.76 -2.17 -10.71
C PHE A 56 -0.47 -2.55 -9.99
N ALA A 57 0.61 -1.82 -10.29
CA ALA A 57 1.84 -2.00 -9.54
C ALA A 57 1.48 -1.81 -8.07
N GLN A 58 1.72 -2.83 -7.26
CA GLN A 58 1.42 -2.78 -5.84
C GLN A 58 2.22 -1.63 -5.24
N GLU A 59 1.55 -0.67 -4.63
CA GLU A 59 2.22 0.46 -4.00
C GLU A 59 3.08 -0.01 -2.83
N THR A 60 4.18 0.68 -2.59
CA THR A 60 5.17 0.23 -1.62
C THR A 60 5.29 1.24 -0.48
N ILE A 61 5.29 0.72 0.75
CA ILE A 61 5.69 1.42 1.95
C ILE A 61 7.09 0.92 2.31
N VAL A 62 8.06 1.84 2.43
CA VAL A 62 9.41 1.49 2.89
C VAL A 62 9.62 2.07 4.28
N VAL A 63 10.12 1.25 5.19
CA VAL A 63 10.54 1.66 6.53
C VAL A 63 12.07 1.71 6.59
N VAL A 64 12.62 2.88 6.80
CA VAL A 64 14.05 3.10 7.02
C VAL A 64 14.26 3.45 8.48
N GLY A 65 14.72 2.47 9.25
CA GLY A 65 14.83 2.56 10.69
C GLY A 65 16.04 1.83 11.26
N ASP A 66 16.04 1.71 12.57
CA ASP A 66 17.08 1.04 13.32
C ASP A 66 16.60 -0.27 14.02
N SER A 67 17.03 -0.52 15.25
CA SER A 67 16.66 -1.72 16.02
C SER A 67 15.18 -1.76 16.39
N LEU A 68 14.52 -0.62 16.54
CA LEU A 68 13.11 -0.54 16.90
C LEU A 68 12.20 -1.01 15.77
N SER A 69 12.60 -0.79 14.51
CA SER A 69 11.84 -1.22 13.34
C SER A 69 12.29 -2.56 12.78
N SER A 70 13.56 -2.95 12.97
CA SER A 70 14.07 -4.24 12.49
C SER A 70 13.47 -5.45 13.24
N GLY A 71 12.85 -5.25 14.40
CA GLY A 71 12.39 -6.32 15.28
C GLY A 71 13.50 -6.95 16.10
N TYR A 72 14.47 -6.14 16.56
CA TYR A 72 15.57 -6.62 17.38
C TYR A 72 15.06 -7.29 18.67
N GLY A 73 15.53 -8.51 18.93
CA GLY A 73 15.19 -9.28 20.13
C GLY A 73 13.80 -9.94 20.13
N VAL A 74 13.02 -9.80 19.03
CA VAL A 74 11.74 -10.49 18.83
C VAL A 74 11.75 -11.25 17.50
N PRO A 75 10.89 -12.29 17.33
CA PRO A 75 10.69 -12.87 16.01
C PRO A 75 10.25 -11.80 14.99
N VAL A 76 10.86 -11.80 13.80
CA VAL A 76 10.64 -10.75 12.79
C VAL A 76 9.15 -10.59 12.44
N GLU A 77 8.43 -11.70 12.37
CA GLU A 77 6.96 -11.73 12.13
C GLU A 77 6.12 -11.13 13.27
N LYS A 78 6.75 -10.83 14.41
CA LYS A 78 6.13 -10.13 15.56
C LYS A 78 6.53 -8.68 15.66
N SER A 79 7.39 -8.19 14.74
CA SER A 79 7.74 -6.79 14.68
C SER A 79 6.53 -5.93 14.27
N TRP A 80 6.52 -4.67 14.67
CA TRP A 80 5.46 -3.74 14.28
C TRP A 80 5.38 -3.56 12.75
N VAL A 81 6.51 -3.66 12.04
CA VAL A 81 6.54 -3.54 10.56
C VAL A 81 5.86 -4.73 9.90
N ALA A 82 6.07 -5.95 10.41
CA ALA A 82 5.34 -7.13 9.94
C ALA A 82 3.85 -7.04 10.26
N ALA A 83 3.52 -6.60 11.48
CA ALA A 83 2.13 -6.40 11.90
C ALA A 83 1.43 -5.30 11.09
N LEU A 84 2.14 -4.23 10.65
CA LEU A 84 1.62 -3.22 9.72
C LEU A 84 1.25 -3.86 8.38
N ALA A 85 2.13 -4.71 7.82
CA ALA A 85 1.84 -5.41 6.57
C ALA A 85 0.61 -6.33 6.68
N ASP A 86 0.46 -7.01 7.81
CA ASP A 86 -0.70 -7.87 8.07
C ASP A 86 -1.99 -7.06 8.22
N ARG A 87 -1.95 -5.93 8.93
CA ARG A 87 -3.10 -5.04 9.11
C ARG A 87 -3.55 -4.40 7.79
N LEU A 88 -2.62 -3.89 6.99
CA LEU A 88 -2.94 -3.36 5.65
C LEU A 88 -3.66 -4.39 4.80
N ARG A 89 -3.18 -5.63 4.80
CA ARG A 89 -3.81 -6.73 4.06
C ARG A 89 -5.19 -7.08 4.62
N ALA A 90 -5.35 -7.12 5.93
CA ALA A 90 -6.62 -7.44 6.58
C ALA A 90 -7.69 -6.37 6.33
N GLU A 91 -7.29 -5.10 6.23
CA GLU A 91 -8.18 -3.98 5.92
C GLU A 91 -8.37 -3.75 4.41
N GLY A 92 -7.73 -4.56 3.55
CA GLY A 92 -7.94 -4.56 2.09
C GLY A 92 -7.07 -3.57 1.33
N TYR A 93 -6.08 -2.96 1.95
CA TYR A 93 -5.13 -2.07 1.29
C TYR A 93 -4.09 -2.85 0.48
N GLY A 94 -3.82 -2.41 -0.75
CA GLY A 94 -2.93 -3.08 -1.71
C GLY A 94 -1.45 -2.71 -1.57
N TYR A 95 -0.95 -2.45 -0.37
CA TYR A 95 0.45 -2.04 -0.16
C TYR A 95 1.37 -3.23 0.12
N GLN A 96 2.60 -3.17 -0.44
CA GLN A 96 3.73 -3.99 -0.01
C GLN A 96 4.55 -3.21 1.03
N VAL A 97 4.84 -3.81 2.17
CA VAL A 97 5.71 -3.20 3.19
C VAL A 97 7.12 -3.78 3.09
N ILE A 98 8.11 -2.92 2.90
CA ILE A 98 9.54 -3.27 2.87
C ILE A 98 10.20 -2.74 4.13
N ASN A 99 10.69 -3.65 4.96
CA ASN A 99 11.49 -3.29 6.12
C ASN A 99 12.97 -3.18 5.73
N ALA A 100 13.46 -1.96 5.58
CA ALA A 100 14.85 -1.66 5.29
C ALA A 100 15.62 -1.19 6.54
N SER A 101 15.15 -1.57 7.73
CA SER A 101 15.75 -1.15 9.01
C SER A 101 16.97 -1.99 9.37
N ILE A 102 17.99 -1.36 9.95
CA ILE A 102 19.25 -2.00 10.34
C ILE A 102 19.52 -1.71 11.84
N PRO A 103 19.63 -2.73 12.69
CA PRO A 103 19.92 -2.52 14.11
C PRO A 103 21.17 -1.69 14.34
N GLY A 104 21.07 -0.69 15.21
CA GLY A 104 22.20 0.20 15.55
C GLY A 104 22.49 1.29 14.52
N ASP A 105 21.68 1.40 13.46
CA ASP A 105 21.87 2.44 12.45
C ASP A 105 21.64 3.85 13.02
N THR A 106 22.31 4.82 12.42
CA THR A 106 22.20 6.24 12.76
C THR A 106 21.55 7.00 11.62
N SER A 107 21.18 8.25 11.86
CA SER A 107 20.69 9.14 10.81
C SER A 107 21.66 9.25 9.63
N ALA A 108 22.97 9.27 9.91
CA ALA A 108 23.99 9.30 8.86
C ALA A 108 24.05 7.99 8.04
N GLY A 109 23.91 6.83 8.69
CA GLY A 109 23.85 5.54 8.01
C GLY A 109 22.59 5.41 7.15
N GLY A 110 21.44 5.78 7.70
CA GLY A 110 20.18 5.83 6.97
C GLY A 110 20.24 6.73 5.73
N LEU A 111 20.77 7.95 5.88
CA LEU A 111 20.95 8.88 4.76
C LEU A 111 21.85 8.28 3.65
N ALA A 112 22.95 7.64 4.02
CA ALA A 112 23.89 7.09 3.05
C ALA A 112 23.29 5.96 2.20
N ARG A 113 22.35 5.16 2.77
CA ARG A 113 21.70 4.03 2.08
C ARG A 113 20.33 4.35 1.49
N LEU A 114 19.81 5.55 1.73
CA LEU A 114 18.49 5.94 1.26
C LEU A 114 18.36 6.03 -0.27
N PRO A 115 19.31 6.65 -1.03
CA PRO A 115 19.15 6.80 -2.47
C PRO A 115 18.90 5.48 -3.23
N PRO A 116 19.70 4.40 -3.05
CA PRO A 116 19.44 3.13 -3.71
C PRO A 116 18.10 2.48 -3.29
N LEU A 117 17.63 2.70 -2.06
CA LEU A 117 16.32 2.21 -1.62
C LEU A 117 15.17 2.92 -2.35
N LEU A 118 15.27 4.25 -2.52
CA LEU A 118 14.29 5.04 -3.27
C LEU A 118 14.25 4.62 -4.74
N GLU A 119 15.41 4.43 -5.38
CA GLU A 119 15.50 3.97 -6.77
C GLU A 119 14.90 2.57 -6.97
N GLN A 120 15.25 1.64 -6.07
CA GLN A 120 14.83 0.24 -6.15
C GLN A 120 13.33 0.05 -5.88
N HIS A 121 12.81 0.70 -4.85
CA HIS A 121 11.47 0.42 -4.34
C HIS A 121 10.43 1.45 -4.75
N ARG A 122 10.84 2.67 -5.13
CA ARG A 122 9.95 3.79 -5.52
C ARG A 122 8.74 3.90 -4.59
N PRO A 123 8.98 4.08 -3.28
CA PRO A 123 7.90 4.00 -2.30
C PRO A 123 6.83 5.08 -2.53
N ARG A 124 5.56 4.71 -2.35
CA ARG A 124 4.46 5.66 -2.21
C ARG A 124 4.54 6.36 -0.85
N ILE A 125 4.92 5.60 0.19
CA ILE A 125 5.11 6.11 1.55
C ILE A 125 6.48 5.66 2.05
N LEU A 126 7.24 6.60 2.60
CA LEU A 126 8.49 6.32 3.32
C LEU A 126 8.32 6.68 4.79
N ILE A 127 8.58 5.71 5.68
CA ILE A 127 8.63 5.94 7.12
C ILE A 127 10.10 6.05 7.53
N ILE A 128 10.49 7.20 8.10
CA ILE A 128 11.84 7.44 8.64
C ILE A 128 11.78 7.27 10.16
N GLU A 129 12.42 6.22 10.67
CA GLU A 129 12.51 5.88 12.09
C GLU A 129 13.98 5.81 12.48
N LEU A 130 14.63 6.96 12.66
CA LEU A 130 16.05 7.09 12.96
C LEU A 130 16.32 8.24 13.94
N GLY A 131 17.47 8.17 14.58
CA GLY A 131 17.96 9.17 15.50
C GLY A 131 18.18 8.65 16.92
N GLY A 132 17.50 7.57 17.31
CA GLY A 132 17.71 6.95 18.62
C GLY A 132 19.17 6.68 18.92
N ASN A 133 19.89 6.07 17.97
CA ASN A 133 21.32 5.79 18.11
C ASN A 133 22.20 7.03 18.08
N ASP A 134 21.82 8.10 17.38
CA ASP A 134 22.50 9.39 17.42
C ASP A 134 22.41 9.98 18.83
N GLY A 135 21.18 10.01 19.40
CA GLY A 135 20.93 10.50 20.74
C GLY A 135 21.63 9.70 21.82
N LEU A 136 21.54 8.37 21.81
CA LEU A 136 22.17 7.47 22.77
C LEU A 136 23.72 7.56 22.72
N ARG A 137 24.28 7.97 21.60
CA ARG A 137 25.75 8.20 21.46
C ARG A 137 26.15 9.66 21.74
N GLY A 138 25.21 10.51 22.15
CA GLY A 138 25.47 11.91 22.45
C GLY A 138 25.96 12.72 21.24
N GLN A 139 25.51 12.35 20.02
CA GLN A 139 25.92 13.07 18.82
C GLN A 139 25.33 14.50 18.77
N PRO A 140 25.96 15.42 18.03
CA PRO A 140 25.44 16.77 17.89
C PRO A 140 24.03 16.77 17.28
N VAL A 141 23.08 17.38 17.98
CA VAL A 141 21.67 17.50 17.58
C VAL A 141 21.51 18.12 16.19
N ALA A 142 22.34 19.12 15.85
CA ALA A 142 22.34 19.75 14.53
C ALA A 142 22.62 18.74 13.41
N ARG A 143 23.56 17.80 13.62
CA ARG A 143 23.87 16.78 12.62
C ARG A 143 22.68 15.83 12.38
N LEU A 144 22.01 15.41 13.44
CA LEU A 144 20.80 14.60 13.34
C LEU A 144 19.74 15.34 12.51
N ARG A 145 19.50 16.62 12.83
CA ARG A 145 18.56 17.45 12.08
C ARG A 145 18.90 17.53 10.60
N ASP A 146 20.16 17.85 10.28
CA ASP A 146 20.60 17.99 8.89
C ASP A 146 20.45 16.67 8.10
N ASN A 147 20.78 15.53 8.73
CA ASN A 147 20.62 14.21 8.10
C ASN A 147 19.15 13.89 7.84
N LEU A 148 18.26 14.10 8.83
CA LEU A 148 16.82 13.86 8.67
C LEU A 148 16.20 14.78 7.62
N ALA A 149 16.58 16.07 7.62
CA ALA A 149 16.13 17.03 6.59
C ALA A 149 16.53 16.57 5.18
N ALA A 150 17.79 16.16 5.00
CA ALA A 150 18.26 15.64 3.71
C ALA A 150 17.52 14.35 3.29
N MET A 151 17.20 13.45 4.24
CA MET A 151 16.40 12.25 3.95
C MET A 151 14.98 12.61 3.51
N ILE A 152 14.36 13.61 4.15
CA ILE A 152 13.02 14.09 3.80
C ILE A 152 13.05 14.67 2.37
N ASP A 153 14.00 15.54 2.05
CA ASP A 153 14.15 16.14 0.73
C ASP A 153 14.32 15.08 -0.38
N LEU A 154 15.26 14.16 -0.21
CA LEU A 154 15.50 13.08 -1.17
C LEU A 154 14.24 12.22 -1.40
N SER A 155 13.48 11.96 -0.34
CA SER A 155 12.27 11.15 -0.41
C SER A 155 11.15 11.87 -1.16
N ARG A 156 10.97 13.18 -0.91
CA ARG A 156 10.00 14.02 -1.61
C ARG A 156 10.35 14.21 -3.08
N GLU A 157 11.64 14.40 -3.39
CA GLU A 157 12.13 14.45 -4.77
C GLU A 157 11.87 13.14 -5.53
N ALA A 158 11.90 11.99 -4.82
CA ALA A 158 11.52 10.70 -5.38
C ALA A 158 10.00 10.48 -5.47
N GLY A 159 9.18 11.43 -5.02
CA GLY A 159 7.71 11.38 -5.08
C GLY A 159 7.06 10.61 -3.93
N ALA A 160 7.80 10.30 -2.85
CA ALA A 160 7.25 9.60 -1.69
C ALA A 160 6.57 10.57 -0.71
N THR A 161 5.45 10.14 -0.14
CA THR A 161 4.89 10.74 1.08
C THR A 161 5.77 10.32 2.26
N VAL A 162 6.24 11.29 3.05
CA VAL A 162 7.14 11.02 4.18
C VAL A 162 6.35 11.03 5.49
N ILE A 163 6.56 10.00 6.30
CA ILE A 163 6.14 9.95 7.70
C ILE A 163 7.41 9.90 8.56
N LEU A 164 7.58 10.88 9.44
CA LEU A 164 8.69 10.93 10.38
C LEU A 164 8.25 10.34 11.72
N ALA A 165 9.02 9.41 12.27
CA ALA A 165 8.77 8.84 13.59
C ALA A 165 9.59 9.60 14.64
N GLY A 166 8.91 10.30 15.53
CA GLY A 166 9.51 11.05 16.61
C GLY A 166 10.15 10.15 17.67
N MET A 167 11.31 10.58 18.18
CA MET A 167 12.11 9.84 19.13
C MET A 167 12.39 10.65 20.37
N GLN A 168 12.50 9.96 21.51
CA GLN A 168 12.97 10.52 22.76
C GLN A 168 14.11 9.66 23.30
N ILE A 169 15.00 10.28 24.08
CA ILE A 169 16.09 9.58 24.76
C ILE A 169 15.92 9.72 26.29
N PRO A 170 16.52 8.81 27.07
CA PRO A 170 16.40 8.83 28.52
C PRO A 170 16.87 10.17 29.14
N PRO A 171 16.22 10.62 30.24
CA PRO A 171 16.46 11.94 30.80
C PRO A 171 17.86 12.11 31.43
N ASN A 172 18.59 11.03 31.67
CA ASN A 172 19.96 11.05 32.22
C ASN A 172 21.00 11.66 31.25
N TYR A 173 20.62 11.95 29.98
CA TYR A 173 21.46 12.72 29.05
C TYR A 173 21.40 14.25 29.30
N GLY A 174 20.58 14.70 30.26
CA GLY A 174 20.41 16.10 30.65
C GLY A 174 19.32 16.82 29.86
N GLU A 175 18.57 17.64 30.59
CA GLU A 175 17.34 18.27 30.08
C GLU A 175 17.54 19.09 28.79
N THR A 176 18.64 19.84 28.71
CA THR A 176 18.95 20.67 27.54
C THR A 176 19.12 19.83 26.29
N TYR A 177 19.88 18.72 26.41
CA TYR A 177 20.12 17.83 25.26
C TYR A 177 18.88 17.04 24.88
N THR A 178 18.15 16.47 25.85
CA THR A 178 16.95 15.67 25.58
C THR A 178 15.85 16.49 24.94
N ARG A 179 15.64 17.74 25.40
CA ARG A 179 14.67 18.67 24.82
C ARG A 179 15.07 19.09 23.40
N ALA A 180 16.34 19.45 23.19
CA ALA A 180 16.83 19.80 21.86
C ALA A 180 16.74 18.61 20.89
N PHE A 181 17.00 17.39 21.36
CA PHE A 181 16.90 16.17 20.58
C PHE A 181 15.45 15.88 20.15
N SER A 182 14.51 15.82 21.11
CA SER A 182 13.11 15.50 20.79
C SER A 182 12.42 16.60 19.98
N GLY A 183 12.84 17.86 20.12
CA GLY A 183 12.27 18.99 19.39
C GLY A 183 12.57 18.99 17.89
N ILE A 184 13.61 18.25 17.44
CA ILE A 184 13.94 18.16 16.01
C ILE A 184 12.76 17.63 15.18
N TYR A 185 12.06 16.62 15.68
CA TYR A 185 11.04 15.90 14.92
C TYR A 185 9.82 16.78 14.62
N PRO A 186 9.18 17.43 15.61
CA PRO A 186 8.08 18.34 15.32
C PRO A 186 8.53 19.58 14.52
N ASP A 187 9.77 20.08 14.74
CA ASP A 187 10.29 21.21 13.98
C ASP A 187 10.42 20.84 12.49
N LEU A 188 10.99 19.65 12.17
CA LEU A 188 11.09 19.17 10.79
C LEU A 188 9.72 18.85 10.18
N ALA A 189 8.82 18.24 10.93
CA ALA A 189 7.49 17.95 10.45
C ALA A 189 6.75 19.24 10.05
N GLN A 190 6.85 20.29 10.86
CA GLN A 190 6.28 21.59 10.54
C GLN A 190 6.98 22.27 9.35
N GLU A 191 8.33 22.26 9.31
CA GLU A 191 9.12 22.89 8.25
C GLU A 191 8.85 22.29 6.88
N PHE A 192 8.73 20.96 6.82
CA PHE A 192 8.53 20.23 5.57
C PHE A 192 7.07 19.92 5.26
N ASP A 193 6.12 20.27 6.13
CA ASP A 193 4.71 19.94 6.02
C ASP A 193 4.49 18.43 5.76
N ILE A 194 5.05 17.60 6.65
CA ILE A 194 4.99 16.14 6.58
C ILE A 194 4.31 15.55 7.82
N GLN A 195 3.89 14.29 7.71
CA GLN A 195 3.26 13.56 8.80
C GLN A 195 4.28 13.19 9.89
N LEU A 196 3.85 13.28 11.14
CA LEU A 196 4.65 12.97 12.32
C LEU A 196 3.93 11.94 13.20
N VAL A 197 4.60 10.86 13.54
CA VAL A 197 4.30 10.07 14.74
C VAL A 197 5.02 10.77 15.89
N ASP A 198 4.29 11.49 16.76
CA ASP A 198 4.88 12.37 17.77
C ASP A 198 5.95 11.69 18.63
N PHE A 199 5.66 10.50 19.12
CA PHE A 199 6.63 9.64 19.78
C PHE A 199 6.36 8.17 19.44
N LEU A 200 7.32 7.52 18.76
CA LEU A 200 7.17 6.13 18.31
C LEU A 200 6.83 5.17 19.47
N LEU A 201 7.47 5.36 20.63
CA LEU A 201 7.29 4.52 21.80
C LEU A 201 6.28 5.10 22.82
N ASP A 202 5.34 5.93 22.35
CA ASP A 202 4.29 6.42 23.26
C ASP A 202 3.53 5.25 23.87
N SER A 203 3.22 5.36 25.18
CA SER A 203 2.58 4.30 25.96
C SER A 203 3.33 2.96 25.99
N VAL A 204 4.56 2.89 25.47
CA VAL A 204 5.42 1.70 25.43
C VAL A 204 6.65 1.87 26.31
N ALA A 205 7.42 2.97 26.14
CA ALA A 205 8.74 3.16 26.76
C ALA A 205 8.71 3.16 28.30
N LEU A 206 7.61 3.59 28.92
CA LEU A 206 7.47 3.67 30.38
C LEU A 206 6.74 2.44 30.98
N ASP A 207 6.34 1.48 30.20
CA ASP A 207 5.71 0.25 30.63
C ASP A 207 6.71 -0.92 30.62
N PRO A 208 7.23 -1.35 31.78
CA PRO A 208 8.20 -2.44 31.82
C PRO A 208 7.66 -3.76 31.24
N THR A 209 6.35 -3.95 31.19
CA THR A 209 5.75 -5.16 30.59
C THR A 209 5.80 -5.17 29.07
N ARG A 210 6.08 -4.01 28.45
CA ARG A 210 6.19 -3.83 27.00
C ARG A 210 7.63 -3.70 26.51
N MET A 211 8.59 -3.70 27.44
CA MET A 211 10.01 -3.56 27.13
C MET A 211 10.78 -4.85 27.37
N GLN A 212 11.89 -5.04 26.68
CA GLN A 212 12.88 -6.06 26.99
C GLN A 212 13.64 -5.69 28.25
N SER A 213 14.40 -6.64 28.79
CA SER A 213 15.17 -6.45 30.04
C SER A 213 16.23 -5.35 29.96
N ASP A 214 16.61 -4.90 28.75
CA ASP A 214 17.54 -3.80 28.55
C ASP A 214 16.92 -2.41 28.75
N GLY A 215 15.58 -2.33 28.83
CA GLY A 215 14.83 -1.09 29.00
C GLY A 215 14.90 -0.11 27.82
N ILE A 216 15.41 -0.58 26.67
CA ILE A 216 15.57 0.22 25.43
C ILE A 216 14.68 -0.32 24.31
N HIS A 217 14.67 -1.65 24.13
CA HIS A 217 13.97 -2.28 23.04
C HIS A 217 12.59 -2.79 23.48
N PRO A 218 11.54 -2.60 22.66
CA PRO A 218 10.23 -3.16 22.94
C PRO A 218 10.24 -4.69 22.80
N ASN A 219 9.43 -5.36 23.62
CA ASN A 219 9.10 -6.77 23.44
C ASN A 219 7.93 -6.93 22.46
N ILE A 220 7.34 -8.13 22.35
CA ILE A 220 6.24 -8.40 21.42
C ILE A 220 5.02 -7.49 21.68
N GLU A 221 4.64 -7.30 22.95
CA GLU A 221 3.53 -6.41 23.35
C GLU A 221 3.86 -4.94 23.06
N GLY A 222 5.11 -4.55 23.23
CA GLY A 222 5.60 -3.22 22.88
C GLY A 222 5.53 -2.97 21.35
N HIS A 223 5.85 -3.94 20.54
CA HIS A 223 5.69 -3.84 19.09
C HIS A 223 4.23 -3.64 18.66
N GLN A 224 3.26 -4.22 19.37
CA GLN A 224 1.85 -3.95 19.12
C GLN A 224 1.48 -2.49 19.44
N GLY A 225 2.03 -1.94 20.54
CA GLY A 225 1.86 -0.53 20.88
C GLY A 225 2.42 0.42 19.83
N ILE A 226 3.61 0.10 19.29
CA ILE A 226 4.22 0.87 18.19
C ILE A 226 3.33 0.83 16.94
N LEU A 227 2.79 -0.32 16.60
CA LEU A 227 1.87 -0.43 15.47
C LEU A 227 0.69 0.53 15.61
N GLU A 228 0.07 0.64 16.79
CA GLU A 228 -1.06 1.56 16.99
C GLU A 228 -0.63 3.03 16.85
N ASN A 229 0.55 3.41 17.34
CA ASN A 229 1.08 4.76 17.20
C ASN A 229 1.33 5.12 15.72
N VAL A 230 1.91 4.20 14.95
CA VAL A 230 2.14 4.40 13.51
C VAL A 230 0.84 4.36 12.73
N TRP A 231 -0.09 3.45 13.10
CA TRP A 231 -1.37 3.31 12.41
C TRP A 231 -2.22 4.59 12.49
N ALA A 232 -2.22 5.25 13.64
CA ALA A 232 -2.97 6.49 13.84
C ALA A 232 -2.60 7.60 12.82
N VAL A 233 -1.36 7.55 12.29
CA VAL A 233 -0.86 8.52 11.31
C VAL A 233 -0.95 7.99 9.88
N ILE A 234 -0.51 6.75 9.65
CA ILE A 234 -0.43 6.20 8.29
C ILE A 234 -1.82 6.00 7.69
N ALA A 235 -2.83 5.66 8.49
CA ALA A 235 -4.19 5.40 8.00
C ALA A 235 -4.79 6.59 7.22
N GLU A 236 -4.39 7.81 7.54
CA GLU A 236 -4.81 9.03 6.84
C GLU A 236 -4.13 9.21 5.47
N GLN A 237 -3.10 8.42 5.17
CA GLN A 237 -2.29 8.49 3.96
C GLN A 237 -2.56 7.33 2.99
N LEU A 238 -3.47 6.40 3.37
CA LEU A 238 -3.81 5.23 2.56
C LEU A 238 -4.95 5.54 1.60
N GLU A 239 -4.81 5.06 0.36
CA GLU A 239 -5.82 5.17 -0.71
C GLU A 239 -6.38 3.80 -1.10
#